data_c6fd364dfc79df702d586e5907fe44ff
#
_entry.id   c6fd364dfc79df702d586e5907fe44ff
#
_cell.length_a   1.000
_cell.length_b   1.000
_cell.length_c   1.000
_cell.angle_alpha   90.00
_cell.angle_beta   90.00
_cell.angle_gamma   90.00
#
_symmetry.space_group_name_H-M   'P 1'
#
loop_
_entity.id
_entity.type
_entity.pdbx_description
1 polymer ?
#
loop_
_entity_poly.entity_id
_entity_poly.type
_entity_poly.pdbx_seq_one_letter_code
_entity_poly.pdbx_strand_id
1 'polypeptide(L)'
;LKNQALQHALEELPGESIGASSPQVKRLGELVDGELPLQMFLEKLLPELSQLLGGLAAVAWMKAQGASGAVFGIRYQMDALLGSISEQKKHERLVQLAWQQKQPLLAEPARLGRKVSPPDAVHSPDSTHVADLSQTPGGANPTSYPLLFGPILHLGEPVALLEIVLAEQAQPLSQKQRQLFLRAIQLICERVYGGLRRRMTLPAATLVQAEEHMQQLTEEVKVIQQQIVRSIETRLQTFFGWSFASLAENQAFAKLVHHLLDSHGLRVVCPECGHPAILRCLRAGNAKHGAFVFDHYLETGRTFHGGPTTVPLIRVVSKPARRVASSAG
;
A
#
# COMPACT_ATOMS: atom_id res chain seq x y z
N LEU A 1 10.80 -2.67 -14.77
CA LEU A 1 10.32 -2.03 -13.54
C LEU A 1 9.99 -3.04 -12.44
N LYS A 2 9.11 -4.06 -12.66
CA LYS A 2 8.72 -5.03 -11.60
C LYS A 2 9.90 -5.86 -11.06
N ASN A 3 10.83 -6.30 -11.92
CA ASN A 3 12.01 -7.05 -11.48
C ASN A 3 12.99 -6.18 -10.66
N GLN A 4 13.11 -4.89 -10.99
CA GLN A 4 13.95 -3.95 -10.23
C GLN A 4 13.39 -3.69 -8.83
N ALA A 5 12.06 -3.51 -8.71
CA ALA A 5 11.41 -3.32 -7.41
C ALA A 5 11.55 -4.56 -6.51
N LEU A 6 11.41 -5.76 -7.09
CA LEU A 6 11.64 -7.01 -6.36
C LEU A 6 13.09 -7.15 -5.92
N GLN A 7 14.05 -6.88 -6.83
CA GLN A 7 15.47 -6.94 -6.50
C GLN A 7 15.83 -5.99 -5.35
N HIS A 8 15.38 -4.74 -5.42
CA HIS A 8 15.62 -3.75 -4.37
C HIS A 8 15.01 -4.19 -3.02
N ALA A 9 13.78 -4.71 -3.03
CA ALA A 9 13.15 -5.20 -1.80
C ALA A 9 13.89 -6.40 -1.19
N LEU A 10 14.51 -7.24 -2.00
CA LEU A 10 15.27 -8.39 -1.55
C LEU A 10 16.67 -8.02 -1.05
N GLU A 11 17.31 -7.01 -1.64
CA GLU A 11 18.63 -6.49 -1.18
C GLU A 11 18.56 -5.85 0.21
N GLU A 12 17.38 -5.37 0.62
CA GLU A 12 17.18 -4.79 1.95
C GLU A 12 16.87 -5.84 3.05
N LEU A 13 16.64 -7.11 2.69
CA LEU A 13 16.33 -8.16 3.66
C LEU A 13 17.57 -8.50 4.52
N PRO A 14 17.37 -8.76 5.82
CA PRO A 14 18.48 -9.09 6.74
C PRO A 14 18.97 -10.51 6.50
N GLY A 15 20.31 -10.68 6.47
CA GLY A 15 20.98 -11.97 6.41
C GLY A 15 22.07 -12.03 5.34
N GLU A 16 23.23 -12.62 5.64
CA GLU A 16 24.33 -12.80 4.69
C GLU A 16 23.99 -13.71 3.50
N SER A 17 22.91 -14.50 3.63
CA SER A 17 22.43 -15.45 2.59
C SER A 17 21.34 -14.87 1.68
N ILE A 18 20.78 -13.70 1.97
CA ILE A 18 19.64 -13.11 1.26
C ILE A 18 20.10 -12.01 0.29
N GLY A 19 21.34 -12.03 -0.10
CA GLY A 19 21.77 -11.23 -1.26
C GLY A 19 21.12 -11.81 -2.50
N ALA A 20 19.88 -11.36 -2.81
CA ALA A 20 19.25 -11.67 -4.10
C ALA A 20 20.19 -11.20 -5.20
N SER A 21 21.09 -12.06 -5.62
CA SER A 21 21.90 -11.76 -6.78
C SER A 21 20.97 -11.58 -7.97
N SER A 22 21.25 -10.61 -8.81
CA SER A 22 20.55 -10.43 -10.09
C SER A 22 20.25 -11.76 -10.84
N PRO A 23 21.12 -12.81 -10.79
CA PRO A 23 20.84 -14.12 -11.32
C PRO A 23 19.64 -14.86 -10.73
N GLN A 24 19.36 -14.76 -9.41
CA GLN A 24 18.23 -15.46 -8.77
C GLN A 24 16.89 -14.83 -9.17
N VAL A 25 16.81 -13.51 -9.19
CA VAL A 25 15.62 -12.79 -9.67
C VAL A 25 15.38 -13.09 -11.16
N LYS A 26 16.45 -13.22 -11.95
CA LYS A 26 16.37 -13.61 -13.36
C LYS A 26 15.82 -15.03 -13.52
N ARG A 27 16.33 -16.02 -12.74
CA ARG A 27 15.82 -17.40 -12.75
C ARG A 27 14.33 -17.46 -12.38
N LEU A 28 13.91 -16.72 -11.34
CA LEU A 28 12.49 -16.59 -11.00
C LEU A 28 11.67 -16.08 -12.19
N GLY A 29 12.18 -15.06 -12.91
CA GLY A 29 11.56 -14.55 -14.12
C GLY A 29 11.44 -15.60 -15.21
N GLU A 30 12.52 -16.33 -15.49
CA GLU A 30 12.56 -17.41 -16.49
C GLU A 30 11.59 -18.55 -16.17
N LEU A 31 11.49 -18.95 -14.90
CA LEU A 31 10.52 -19.94 -14.43
C LEU A 31 9.08 -19.45 -14.61
N VAL A 32 8.81 -18.22 -14.20
CA VAL A 32 7.47 -17.65 -14.32
C VAL A 32 7.06 -17.54 -15.79
N ASP A 33 7.94 -17.09 -16.65
CA ASP A 33 7.66 -16.83 -18.07
C ASP A 33 7.72 -18.10 -18.95
N GLY A 34 8.31 -19.20 -18.46
CA GLY A 34 8.41 -20.48 -19.16
C GLY A 34 7.05 -21.19 -19.32
N GLU A 35 7.04 -22.29 -20.06
CA GLU A 35 5.82 -23.05 -20.45
C GLU A 35 5.64 -24.38 -19.68
N LEU A 36 6.26 -24.52 -18.51
CA LEU A 36 6.15 -25.74 -17.72
C LEU A 36 4.69 -25.98 -17.29
N PRO A 37 4.22 -27.25 -17.23
CA PRO A 37 2.95 -27.61 -16.62
C PRO A 37 2.88 -27.11 -15.17
N LEU A 38 1.66 -26.82 -14.66
CA LEU A 38 1.44 -26.21 -13.35
C LEU A 38 2.20 -26.92 -12.22
N GLN A 39 2.11 -28.23 -12.14
CA GLN A 39 2.79 -29.00 -11.09
C GLN A 39 4.30 -28.84 -11.17
N MET A 40 4.90 -29.05 -12.33
CA MET A 40 6.35 -28.89 -12.55
C MET A 40 6.82 -27.45 -12.32
N PHE A 41 5.98 -26.49 -12.67
CA PHE A 41 6.25 -25.08 -12.41
C PHE A 41 6.36 -24.83 -10.90
N LEU A 42 5.39 -25.28 -10.11
CA LEU A 42 5.39 -25.10 -8.65
C LEU A 42 6.52 -25.89 -7.97
N GLU A 43 6.77 -27.13 -8.40
CA GLU A 43 7.89 -27.94 -7.88
C GLU A 43 9.26 -27.26 -8.07
N LYS A 44 9.47 -26.54 -9.17
CA LYS A 44 10.69 -25.79 -9.41
C LYS A 44 10.68 -24.40 -8.76
N LEU A 45 9.52 -23.78 -8.62
CA LEU A 45 9.35 -22.46 -8.04
C LEU A 45 9.62 -22.45 -6.54
N LEU A 46 9.09 -23.42 -5.80
CA LEU A 46 9.16 -23.42 -4.33
C LEU A 46 10.59 -23.47 -3.78
N PRO A 47 11.53 -24.30 -4.28
CA PRO A 47 12.94 -24.24 -3.88
C PRO A 47 13.56 -22.86 -4.12
N GLU A 48 13.32 -22.26 -5.29
CA GLU A 48 13.87 -20.95 -5.63
C GLU A 48 13.31 -19.85 -4.70
N LEU A 49 12.01 -19.89 -4.38
CA LEU A 49 11.40 -18.95 -3.45
C LEU A 49 11.92 -19.13 -2.01
N SER A 50 12.07 -20.38 -1.57
CA SER A 50 12.64 -20.69 -0.26
C SER A 50 14.05 -20.13 -0.14
N GLN A 51 14.91 -20.40 -1.12
CA GLN A 51 16.27 -19.89 -1.16
C GLN A 51 16.32 -18.36 -1.24
N LEU A 52 15.45 -17.74 -2.06
CA LEU A 52 15.40 -16.31 -2.28
C LEU A 52 15.07 -15.52 -1.00
N LEU A 53 14.22 -16.10 -0.14
CA LEU A 53 13.79 -15.50 1.12
C LEU A 53 14.52 -16.03 2.36
N GLY A 54 15.59 -16.85 2.17
CA GLY A 54 16.32 -17.46 3.28
C GLY A 54 15.46 -18.45 4.08
N GLY A 55 14.53 -19.13 3.40
CA GLY A 55 13.62 -20.08 3.98
C GLY A 55 14.18 -21.50 4.03
N LEU A 56 13.61 -22.32 4.90
CA LEU A 56 13.92 -23.76 5.04
C LEU A 56 12.97 -24.62 4.20
N ALA A 57 11.73 -24.17 4.04
CA ALA A 57 10.68 -24.89 3.34
C ALA A 57 9.71 -23.93 2.67
N ALA A 58 8.95 -24.43 1.72
CA ALA A 58 7.92 -23.67 1.03
C ALA A 58 6.73 -24.55 0.64
N VAL A 59 5.53 -23.95 0.59
CA VAL A 59 4.31 -24.62 0.14
C VAL A 59 3.52 -23.69 -0.78
N ALA A 60 2.95 -24.23 -1.84
CA ALA A 60 1.93 -23.56 -2.62
C ALA A 60 0.58 -24.22 -2.35
N TRP A 61 -0.25 -23.56 -1.58
CA TRP A 61 -1.63 -23.98 -1.31
C TRP A 61 -2.54 -23.51 -2.44
N MET A 62 -3.44 -24.38 -2.85
CA MET A 62 -4.33 -24.10 -3.95
C MET A 62 -5.77 -24.46 -3.60
N LYS A 63 -6.71 -23.81 -4.26
CA LYS A 63 -8.14 -24.07 -4.13
C LYS A 63 -8.54 -25.22 -5.03
N ALA A 64 -9.16 -26.26 -4.47
CA ALA A 64 -9.84 -27.26 -5.28
C ALA A 64 -11.16 -26.70 -5.81
N GLN A 65 -11.58 -27.20 -6.97
CA GLN A 65 -12.84 -26.78 -7.60
C GLN A 65 -14.02 -27.03 -6.65
N GLY A 66 -14.81 -25.99 -6.35
CA GLY A 66 -15.94 -26.04 -5.42
C GLY A 66 -15.59 -25.85 -3.93
N ALA A 67 -14.32 -25.74 -3.54
CA ALA A 67 -13.93 -25.49 -2.15
C ALA A 67 -13.94 -24.00 -1.79
N SER A 68 -14.23 -23.71 -0.52
CA SER A 68 -14.24 -22.33 0.00
C SER A 68 -12.88 -21.82 0.47
N GLY A 69 -11.88 -22.69 0.64
CA GLY A 69 -10.55 -22.35 1.16
C GLY A 69 -9.42 -23.17 0.54
N ALA A 70 -8.21 -23.06 1.11
CA ALA A 70 -7.05 -23.84 0.72
C ALA A 70 -7.30 -25.33 1.03
N VAL A 71 -7.12 -26.22 0.04
CA VAL A 71 -7.46 -27.64 0.17
C VAL A 71 -6.26 -28.55 0.02
N PHE A 72 -5.32 -28.21 -0.86
CA PHE A 72 -4.12 -29.02 -1.06
C PHE A 72 -2.91 -28.12 -1.32
N GLY A 73 -1.73 -28.65 -1.03
CA GLY A 73 -0.47 -27.94 -1.21
C GLY A 73 0.57 -28.80 -1.92
N ILE A 74 1.30 -28.20 -2.85
CA ILE A 74 2.58 -28.72 -3.33
C ILE A 74 3.63 -28.23 -2.35
N ARG A 75 4.45 -29.15 -1.82
CA ARG A 75 5.34 -28.92 -0.69
C ARG A 75 6.80 -29.10 -1.07
N TYR A 76 7.64 -28.24 -0.53
CA TYR A 76 9.09 -28.36 -0.55
C TYR A 76 9.61 -28.37 0.89
N GLN A 77 10.20 -29.48 1.34
CA GLN A 77 10.79 -29.72 2.67
C GLN A 77 9.87 -29.49 3.89
N MET A 78 8.56 -29.32 3.69
CA MET A 78 7.61 -28.99 4.76
C MET A 78 7.34 -30.15 5.72
N ASP A 79 7.36 -31.39 5.22
CA ASP A 79 6.96 -32.56 6.00
C ASP A 79 7.90 -32.84 7.19
N ALA A 80 9.15 -32.38 7.11
CA ALA A 80 10.13 -32.50 8.19
C ALA A 80 9.90 -31.49 9.34
N LEU A 81 9.08 -30.46 9.14
CA LEU A 81 8.91 -29.33 10.07
C LEU A 81 7.62 -29.43 10.90
N LEU A 82 6.69 -30.27 10.50
CA LEU A 82 5.41 -30.48 11.20
C LEU A 82 5.47 -31.85 11.93
N GLY A 83 5.52 -31.80 13.25
CA GLY A 83 5.70 -33.02 14.08
C GLY A 83 4.40 -33.76 14.31
N SER A 84 3.58 -33.35 15.26
CA SER A 84 2.38 -34.07 15.70
C SER A 84 1.13 -33.75 14.85
N ILE A 85 0.14 -34.66 14.86
CA ILE A 85 -1.17 -34.42 14.25
C ILE A 85 -1.86 -33.16 14.82
N SER A 86 -1.61 -32.85 16.08
CA SER A 86 -2.15 -31.64 16.72
C SER A 86 -1.52 -30.37 16.11
N GLU A 87 -0.24 -30.37 15.83
CA GLU A 87 0.48 -29.25 15.19
C GLU A 87 0.02 -29.10 13.73
N GLN A 88 -0.15 -30.21 13.01
CA GLN A 88 -0.69 -30.20 11.64
C GLN A 88 -2.08 -29.53 11.59
N LYS A 89 -3.00 -29.89 12.50
CA LYS A 89 -4.33 -29.26 12.56
C LYS A 89 -4.28 -27.76 12.92
N LYS A 90 -3.35 -27.36 13.78
CA LYS A 90 -3.16 -25.92 14.10
C LYS A 90 -2.60 -25.18 12.89
N HIS A 91 -1.65 -25.77 12.21
CA HIS A 91 -1.06 -25.24 10.99
C HIS A 91 -2.13 -25.07 9.87
N GLU A 92 -2.96 -26.09 9.63
CA GLU A 92 -4.06 -26.00 8.67
C GLU A 92 -5.03 -24.84 8.98
N ARG A 93 -5.36 -24.64 10.26
CA ARG A 93 -6.18 -23.49 10.68
C ARG A 93 -5.49 -22.16 10.39
N LEU A 94 -4.18 -22.06 10.62
CA LEU A 94 -3.40 -20.87 10.33
C LEU A 94 -3.38 -20.60 8.81
N VAL A 95 -3.21 -21.63 7.98
CA VAL A 95 -3.30 -21.53 6.52
C VAL A 95 -4.67 -21.01 6.07
N GLN A 96 -5.76 -21.54 6.66
CA GLN A 96 -7.12 -21.05 6.35
C GLN A 96 -7.32 -19.57 6.76
N LEU A 97 -6.78 -19.16 7.90
CA LEU A 97 -6.81 -17.75 8.32
C LEU A 97 -6.03 -16.86 7.35
N ALA A 98 -4.81 -17.27 6.97
CA ALA A 98 -4.00 -16.54 6.00
C ALA A 98 -4.69 -16.45 4.62
N TRP A 99 -5.40 -17.51 4.21
CA TRP A 99 -6.21 -17.51 3.00
C TRP A 99 -7.34 -16.47 3.04
N GLN A 100 -8.03 -16.37 4.19
CA GLN A 100 -9.16 -15.45 4.38
C GLN A 100 -8.73 -13.98 4.47
N GLN A 101 -7.53 -13.71 4.97
CA GLN A 101 -7.02 -12.34 5.14
C GLN A 101 -6.74 -11.61 3.82
N LYS A 102 -6.53 -12.33 2.72
CA LYS A 102 -6.28 -11.78 1.38
C LYS A 102 -5.12 -10.79 1.28
N GLN A 103 -4.23 -10.78 2.26
CA GLN A 103 -3.05 -9.90 2.33
C GLN A 103 -1.84 -10.66 2.85
N PRO A 104 -0.61 -10.22 2.54
CA PRO A 104 0.60 -10.82 3.08
C PRO A 104 0.62 -10.82 4.60
N LEU A 105 1.14 -11.91 5.19
CA LEU A 105 1.09 -12.16 6.60
C LEU A 105 2.36 -12.84 7.09
N LEU A 106 2.83 -12.43 8.25
CA LEU A 106 3.95 -13.07 8.96
C LEU A 106 3.48 -13.56 10.32
N ALA A 107 3.52 -14.89 10.52
CA ALA A 107 3.18 -15.52 11.79
C ALA A 107 4.45 -15.95 12.53
N GLU A 108 4.76 -15.30 13.64
CA GLU A 108 5.89 -15.67 14.49
C GLU A 108 5.60 -16.92 15.34
N PRO A 109 6.62 -17.70 15.73
CA PRO A 109 6.46 -18.86 16.61
C PRO A 109 5.78 -18.47 17.93
N ALA A 110 4.85 -19.29 18.41
CA ALA A 110 4.31 -19.16 19.74
C ALA A 110 5.43 -19.46 20.75
N ARG A 111 6.05 -18.44 21.31
CA ARG A 111 7.10 -18.61 22.34
C ARG A 111 6.46 -19.19 23.59
N LEU A 112 6.80 -20.42 23.91
CA LEU A 112 6.45 -21.05 25.18
C LEU A 112 6.92 -20.13 26.34
N GLY A 113 5.94 -19.52 27.03
CA GLY A 113 6.13 -18.98 28.37
C GLY A 113 6.47 -17.51 28.56
N ARG A 114 6.42 -16.63 27.55
CA ARG A 114 6.52 -15.20 27.81
C ARG A 114 5.13 -14.60 28.12
N LYS A 115 4.88 -14.30 29.42
CA LYS A 115 3.80 -13.38 29.80
C LYS A 115 4.05 -12.06 29.09
N VAL A 116 3.23 -11.73 28.11
CA VAL A 116 3.23 -10.42 27.45
C VAL A 116 2.72 -9.42 28.48
N SER A 117 3.61 -8.56 28.98
CA SER A 117 3.19 -7.33 29.65
C SER A 117 2.44 -6.49 28.60
N PRO A 118 1.29 -5.88 28.94
CA PRO A 118 0.56 -5.06 28.00
C PRO A 118 1.48 -3.93 27.52
N PRO A 119 1.59 -3.66 26.21
CA PRO A 119 2.32 -2.50 25.73
C PRO A 119 1.56 -1.26 26.16
N ASP A 120 2.24 -0.32 26.80
CA ASP A 120 1.75 1.04 27.00
C ASP A 120 1.27 1.59 25.67
N ALA A 121 -0.02 1.89 25.61
CA ALA A 121 -0.68 2.36 24.39
C ALA A 121 -0.24 3.80 24.06
N VAL A 122 0.85 3.95 23.33
CA VAL A 122 1.15 5.18 22.61
C VAL A 122 0.49 5.06 21.23
N HIS A 123 -0.69 5.62 21.11
CA HIS A 123 -1.38 5.78 19.84
C HIS A 123 -0.59 6.72 18.93
N SER A 124 0.13 6.16 17.98
CA SER A 124 0.67 6.89 16.83
C SER A 124 -0.31 6.72 15.66
N PRO A 125 -0.83 7.79 15.04
CA PRO A 125 -1.91 7.71 14.06
C PRO A 125 -1.50 7.25 12.65
N ASP A 126 -0.26 6.76 12.46
CA ASP A 126 0.30 6.43 11.14
C ASP A 126 0.60 4.93 10.92
N SER A 127 -0.05 4.07 11.69
CA SER A 127 0.15 2.62 11.52
C SER A 127 -0.77 2.07 10.44
N THR A 128 -0.24 1.81 9.26
CA THR A 128 -0.79 0.75 8.39
C THR A 128 -0.90 -0.51 9.24
N HIS A 129 -2.14 -0.93 9.55
CA HIS A 129 -2.42 -2.09 10.39
C HIS A 129 -1.86 -3.36 9.74
N VAL A 130 -0.66 -3.76 10.14
CA VAL A 130 -0.17 -5.12 9.91
C VAL A 130 -0.98 -6.01 10.84
N ALA A 131 -1.83 -6.87 10.31
CA ALA A 131 -2.64 -7.78 11.09
C ALA A 131 -1.73 -8.75 11.84
N ASP A 132 -1.59 -8.56 13.15
CA ASP A 132 -0.89 -9.48 14.05
C ASP A 132 -1.85 -10.64 14.41
N LEU A 133 -1.68 -11.77 13.74
CA LEU A 133 -2.49 -12.97 14.00
C LEU A 133 -2.26 -13.59 15.39
N SER A 134 -1.20 -13.21 16.11
CA SER A 134 -0.94 -13.77 17.45
C SER A 134 -2.07 -13.48 18.43
N GLN A 135 -2.89 -12.47 18.14
CA GLN A 135 -4.06 -12.07 18.95
C GLN A 135 -5.38 -12.70 18.47
N THR A 136 -5.38 -13.39 17.31
CA THR A 136 -6.60 -14.02 16.80
C THR A 136 -6.76 -15.43 17.40
N PRO A 137 -7.92 -15.80 17.96
CA PRO A 137 -8.15 -17.15 18.45
C PRO A 137 -7.90 -18.18 17.34
N GLY A 138 -6.92 -19.06 17.52
CA GLY A 138 -6.51 -20.08 16.54
C GLY A 138 -5.40 -19.65 15.58
N GLY A 139 -4.87 -18.41 15.68
CA GLY A 139 -3.78 -17.90 14.82
C GLY A 139 -2.36 -18.18 15.33
N ALA A 140 -2.20 -18.96 16.40
CA ALA A 140 -0.88 -19.30 16.92
C ALA A 140 -0.12 -20.21 15.95
N ASN A 141 1.07 -19.77 15.53
CA ASN A 141 1.98 -20.56 14.72
C ASN A 141 2.48 -21.78 15.53
N PRO A 142 2.19 -23.02 15.09
CA PRO A 142 2.57 -24.23 15.82
C PRO A 142 4.04 -24.63 15.63
N THR A 143 4.76 -24.01 14.69
CA THR A 143 6.15 -24.34 14.38
C THR A 143 7.11 -23.51 15.23
N SER A 144 8.39 -23.93 15.30
CA SER A 144 9.48 -23.15 15.90
C SER A 144 10.00 -22.04 14.99
N TYR A 145 9.49 -21.92 13.78
CA TYR A 145 9.97 -21.04 12.73
C TYR A 145 8.95 -19.98 12.35
N PRO A 146 9.37 -18.77 11.97
CA PRO A 146 8.44 -17.79 11.40
C PRO A 146 7.86 -18.29 10.08
N LEU A 147 6.54 -18.12 9.89
CA LEU A 147 5.83 -18.49 8.66
C LEU A 147 5.41 -17.22 7.92
N LEU A 148 5.83 -17.10 6.67
CA LEU A 148 5.50 -15.99 5.80
C LEU A 148 4.48 -16.45 4.77
N PHE A 149 3.32 -15.81 4.73
CA PHE A 149 2.23 -16.11 3.81
C PHE A 149 2.05 -15.01 2.79
N GLY A 150 1.88 -15.39 1.51
CA GLY A 150 1.60 -14.49 0.41
C GLY A 150 0.42 -14.99 -0.41
N PRO A 151 -0.77 -14.36 -0.30
CA PRO A 151 -1.90 -14.73 -1.13
C PRO A 151 -1.70 -14.27 -2.57
N ILE A 152 -2.05 -15.14 -3.51
CA ILE A 152 -2.10 -14.81 -4.93
C ILE A 152 -3.56 -14.62 -5.29
N LEU A 153 -3.91 -13.38 -5.61
CA LEU A 153 -5.29 -12.97 -5.84
C LEU A 153 -5.61 -12.95 -7.35
N HIS A 154 -6.82 -13.39 -7.67
CA HIS A 154 -7.46 -13.19 -8.97
C HIS A 154 -8.82 -12.55 -8.74
N LEU A 155 -9.05 -11.34 -9.27
CA LEU A 155 -10.28 -10.58 -9.06
C LEU A 155 -10.64 -10.38 -7.57
N GLY A 156 -9.63 -10.09 -6.74
CA GLY A 156 -9.80 -9.92 -5.30
C GLY A 156 -9.98 -11.21 -4.49
N GLU A 157 -10.05 -12.38 -5.14
CA GLU A 157 -10.21 -13.67 -4.48
C GLU A 157 -8.90 -14.49 -4.52
N PRO A 158 -8.51 -15.15 -3.43
CA PRO A 158 -7.32 -15.96 -3.41
C PRO A 158 -7.51 -17.22 -4.28
N VAL A 159 -6.58 -17.42 -5.22
CA VAL A 159 -6.52 -18.62 -6.08
C VAL A 159 -5.38 -19.53 -5.67
N ALA A 160 -4.36 -18.99 -5.03
CA ALA A 160 -3.28 -19.71 -4.38
C ALA A 160 -2.76 -18.92 -3.18
N LEU A 161 -2.05 -19.59 -2.27
CA LEU A 161 -1.34 -19.01 -1.15
C LEU A 161 0.06 -19.60 -1.13
N LEU A 162 1.07 -18.76 -1.19
CA LEU A 162 2.45 -19.16 -0.95
C LEU A 162 2.73 -19.10 0.54
N GLU A 163 3.34 -20.15 1.06
CA GLU A 163 3.84 -20.22 2.43
C GLU A 163 5.34 -20.50 2.39
N ILE A 164 6.11 -19.69 3.11
CA ILE A 164 7.55 -19.85 3.26
C ILE A 164 7.86 -19.98 4.75
N VAL A 165 8.54 -21.06 5.12
CA VAL A 165 9.08 -21.25 6.46
C VAL A 165 10.45 -20.59 6.49
N LEU A 166 10.58 -19.49 7.20
CA LEU A 166 11.85 -18.78 7.32
C LEU A 166 12.81 -19.53 8.25
N ALA A 167 14.12 -19.37 8.05
CA ALA A 167 15.10 -19.92 8.98
C ALA A 167 14.93 -19.33 10.39
N GLU A 168 15.33 -20.09 11.39
CA GLU A 168 15.32 -19.66 12.78
C GLU A 168 16.13 -18.38 12.94
N GLN A 169 15.53 -17.39 13.60
CA GLN A 169 16.18 -16.12 13.89
C GLN A 169 16.65 -16.10 15.34
N ALA A 170 17.90 -15.73 15.56
CA ALA A 170 18.46 -15.61 16.92
C ALA A 170 17.71 -14.58 17.78
N GLN A 171 17.07 -13.60 17.16
CA GLN A 171 16.24 -12.58 17.78
C GLN A 171 14.90 -12.43 17.05
N PRO A 172 13.84 -11.94 17.74
CA PRO A 172 12.59 -11.61 17.07
C PRO A 172 12.82 -10.59 15.94
N LEU A 173 12.11 -10.76 14.83
CA LEU A 173 12.17 -9.84 13.72
C LEU A 173 11.76 -8.42 14.18
N SER A 174 12.57 -7.43 13.87
CA SER A 174 12.22 -6.02 14.06
C SER A 174 11.04 -5.63 13.16
N GLN A 175 10.34 -4.55 13.48
CA GLN A 175 9.22 -4.06 12.67
C GLN A 175 9.64 -3.78 11.22
N LYS A 176 10.84 -3.19 11.01
CA LYS A 176 11.39 -2.94 9.68
C LYS A 176 11.59 -4.25 8.90
N GLN A 177 12.17 -5.27 9.52
CA GLN A 177 12.37 -6.57 8.89
C GLN A 177 11.05 -7.25 8.51
N ARG A 178 10.04 -7.20 9.40
CA ARG A 178 8.69 -7.71 9.10
C ARG A 178 8.10 -7.04 7.86
N GLN A 179 8.16 -5.71 7.78
CA GLN A 179 7.65 -4.96 6.63
C GLN A 179 8.37 -5.32 5.33
N LEU A 180 9.70 -5.52 5.39
CA LEU A 180 10.48 -5.95 4.23
C LEU A 180 10.07 -7.33 3.74
N PHE A 181 9.90 -8.34 4.64
CA PHE A 181 9.42 -9.66 4.26
C PHE A 181 8.01 -9.62 3.67
N LEU A 182 7.10 -8.87 4.27
CA LEU A 182 5.73 -8.71 3.75
C LEU A 182 5.73 -8.05 2.36
N ARG A 183 6.58 -7.04 2.15
CA ARG A 183 6.75 -6.40 0.85
C ARG A 183 7.35 -7.34 -0.19
N ALA A 184 8.38 -8.09 0.17
CA ALA A 184 9.02 -9.05 -0.72
C ALA A 184 8.05 -10.14 -1.18
N ILE A 185 7.31 -10.77 -0.25
CA ILE A 185 6.34 -11.81 -0.62
C ILE A 185 5.19 -11.25 -1.47
N GLN A 186 4.75 -10.03 -1.23
CA GLN A 186 3.75 -9.38 -2.06
C GLN A 186 4.22 -9.26 -3.52
N LEU A 187 5.42 -8.73 -3.73
CA LEU A 187 6.00 -8.56 -5.08
C LEU A 187 6.21 -9.91 -5.77
N ILE A 188 6.62 -10.94 -5.01
CA ILE A 188 6.73 -12.32 -5.50
C ILE A 188 5.35 -12.83 -5.94
N CYS A 189 4.32 -12.68 -5.13
CA CYS A 189 2.96 -13.11 -5.46
C CYS A 189 2.43 -12.42 -6.73
N GLU A 190 2.65 -11.12 -6.87
CA GLU A 190 2.30 -10.36 -8.08
C GLU A 190 3.04 -10.89 -9.33
N ARG A 191 4.30 -11.31 -9.19
CA ARG A 191 5.08 -11.89 -10.29
C ARG A 191 4.61 -13.31 -10.63
N VAL A 192 4.45 -14.16 -9.62
CA VAL A 192 4.01 -15.56 -9.76
C VAL A 192 2.59 -15.66 -10.31
N TYR A 193 1.70 -14.71 -9.98
CA TYR A 193 0.34 -14.64 -10.52
C TYR A 193 0.32 -14.72 -12.06
N GLY A 194 1.21 -14.00 -12.75
CA GLY A 194 1.30 -14.04 -14.22
C GLY A 194 1.59 -15.46 -14.74
N GLY A 195 2.45 -16.20 -14.06
CA GLY A 195 2.77 -17.58 -14.37
C GLY A 195 1.61 -18.54 -14.09
N LEU A 196 0.93 -18.39 -12.94
CA LEU A 196 -0.23 -19.20 -12.57
C LEU A 196 -1.41 -18.95 -13.51
N ARG A 197 -1.70 -17.69 -13.85
CA ARG A 197 -2.80 -17.34 -14.75
C ARG A 197 -2.70 -18.04 -16.12
N ARG A 198 -1.49 -18.24 -16.65
CA ARG A 198 -1.30 -18.93 -17.92
C ARG A 198 -1.50 -20.46 -17.83
N ARG A 199 -1.37 -21.02 -16.62
CA ARG A 199 -1.39 -22.47 -16.35
C ARG A 199 -2.68 -22.98 -15.71
N MET A 200 -3.49 -22.07 -15.20
CA MET A 200 -4.75 -22.38 -14.54
C MET A 200 -5.92 -21.88 -15.39
N THR A 201 -6.98 -22.67 -15.47
CA THR A 201 -8.28 -22.18 -15.94
C THR A 201 -8.91 -21.38 -14.81
N LEU A 202 -8.72 -20.05 -14.82
CA LEU A 202 -9.35 -19.17 -13.85
C LEU A 202 -10.74 -18.78 -14.33
N PRO A 203 -11.70 -18.56 -13.41
CA PRO A 203 -13.03 -18.13 -13.78
C PRO A 203 -12.95 -16.78 -14.53
N ALA A 204 -13.77 -16.63 -15.56
CA ALA A 204 -13.89 -15.36 -16.24
C ALA A 204 -14.44 -14.28 -15.27
N ALA A 205 -13.91 -13.08 -15.37
CA ALA A 205 -14.47 -11.95 -14.63
C ALA A 205 -15.90 -11.68 -15.10
N THR A 206 -16.81 -11.52 -14.15
CA THR A 206 -18.16 -11.01 -14.45
C THR A 206 -18.14 -9.48 -14.46
N LEU A 207 -19.05 -8.86 -15.22
CA LEU A 207 -19.20 -7.40 -15.22
C LEU A 207 -19.49 -6.86 -13.81
N VAL A 208 -20.30 -7.57 -13.03
CA VAL A 208 -20.63 -7.22 -11.64
C VAL A 208 -19.38 -7.15 -10.76
N GLN A 209 -18.49 -8.16 -10.85
CA GLN A 209 -17.22 -8.14 -10.12
C GLN A 209 -16.30 -7.01 -10.56
N ALA A 210 -16.29 -6.67 -11.85
CA ALA A 210 -15.52 -5.54 -12.35
C ALA A 210 -16.09 -4.20 -11.83
N GLU A 211 -17.40 -4.04 -11.79
CA GLU A 211 -18.10 -2.86 -11.26
C GLU A 211 -17.81 -2.68 -9.76
N GLU A 212 -17.95 -3.73 -8.94
CA GLU A 212 -17.64 -3.72 -7.52
C GLU A 212 -16.17 -3.30 -7.27
N HIS A 213 -15.24 -3.85 -8.06
CA HIS A 213 -13.82 -3.51 -7.92
C HIS A 213 -13.53 -2.06 -8.31
N MET A 214 -14.15 -1.57 -9.38
CA MET A 214 -14.04 -0.17 -9.80
C MET A 214 -14.64 0.79 -8.78
N GLN A 215 -15.74 0.41 -8.15
CA GLN A 215 -16.34 1.19 -7.07
C GLN A 215 -15.43 1.26 -5.84
N GLN A 216 -14.84 0.13 -5.41
CA GLN A 216 -13.87 0.10 -4.33
C GLN A 216 -12.65 0.98 -4.63
N LEU A 217 -12.06 0.87 -5.81
CA LEU A 217 -10.94 1.71 -6.25
C LEU A 217 -11.32 3.21 -6.24
N THR A 218 -12.55 3.53 -6.64
CA THR A 218 -13.02 4.92 -6.62
C THR A 218 -13.05 5.48 -5.19
N GLU A 219 -13.53 4.71 -4.23
CA GLU A 219 -13.53 5.15 -2.81
C GLU A 219 -12.11 5.25 -2.23
N GLU A 220 -11.22 4.30 -2.54
CA GLU A 220 -9.82 4.36 -2.13
C GLU A 220 -9.11 5.61 -2.67
N VAL A 221 -9.27 5.91 -3.95
CA VAL A 221 -8.71 7.12 -4.59
C VAL A 221 -9.25 8.38 -3.93
N LYS A 222 -10.55 8.42 -3.62
CA LYS A 222 -11.19 9.55 -2.93
C LYS A 222 -10.59 9.79 -1.54
N VAL A 223 -10.34 8.71 -0.76
CA VAL A 223 -9.68 8.81 0.55
C VAL A 223 -8.27 9.38 0.41
N ILE A 224 -7.48 8.86 -0.53
CA ILE A 224 -6.12 9.35 -0.80
C ILE A 224 -6.13 10.83 -1.21
N GLN A 225 -7.03 11.22 -2.11
CA GLN A 225 -7.18 12.61 -2.52
C GLN A 225 -7.49 13.54 -1.33
N GLN A 226 -8.39 13.11 -0.43
CA GLN A 226 -8.71 13.88 0.78
C GLN A 226 -7.50 14.00 1.72
N GLN A 227 -6.71 12.95 1.88
CA GLN A 227 -5.49 12.97 2.70
C GLN A 227 -4.45 13.93 2.12
N ILE A 228 -4.26 13.91 0.80
CA ILE A 228 -3.33 14.85 0.11
C ILE A 228 -3.79 16.29 0.33
N VAL A 229 -5.08 16.59 0.12
CA VAL A 229 -5.62 17.95 0.33
C VAL A 229 -5.38 18.43 1.76
N ARG A 230 -5.72 17.59 2.76
CA ARG A 230 -5.48 17.91 4.18
C ARG A 230 -4.00 18.13 4.50
N SER A 231 -3.11 17.30 3.96
CA SER A 231 -1.66 17.45 4.17
C SER A 231 -1.13 18.77 3.60
N ILE A 232 -1.55 19.15 2.39
CA ILE A 232 -1.18 20.43 1.77
C ILE A 232 -1.75 21.58 2.58
N GLU A 233 -3.02 21.51 2.97
CA GLU A 233 -3.69 22.55 3.76
C GLU A 233 -2.97 22.78 5.10
N THR A 234 -2.69 21.71 5.85
CA THR A 234 -1.96 21.79 7.13
C THR A 234 -0.60 22.47 6.96
N ARG A 235 0.14 22.13 5.91
CA ARG A 235 1.44 22.75 5.64
C ARG A 235 1.32 24.23 5.23
N LEU A 236 0.31 24.60 4.45
CA LEU A 236 0.06 25.98 4.07
C LEU A 236 -0.40 26.85 5.28
N GLN A 237 -1.09 26.26 6.25
CA GLN A 237 -1.49 26.93 7.48
C GLN A 237 -0.30 27.37 8.34
N THR A 238 0.88 26.76 8.21
CA THR A 238 2.08 27.21 8.92
C THR A 238 2.50 28.63 8.55
N PHE A 239 2.08 29.13 7.39
CA PHE A 239 2.33 30.49 6.94
C PHE A 239 1.27 31.53 7.39
N PHE A 240 0.20 31.06 8.07
CA PHE A 240 -0.85 31.98 8.55
C PHE A 240 -0.28 33.10 9.42
N GLY A 241 -0.67 34.34 9.13
CA GLY A 241 -0.21 35.51 9.84
C GLY A 241 1.18 36.01 9.44
N TRP A 242 1.91 35.33 8.58
CA TRP A 242 3.22 35.79 8.11
C TRP A 242 3.07 37.06 7.27
N SER A 243 4.08 37.93 7.36
CA SER A 243 4.25 39.10 6.50
C SER A 243 5.67 39.12 5.98
N PHE A 244 5.83 39.30 4.68
CA PHE A 244 7.14 39.40 4.06
C PHE A 244 7.57 40.87 3.98
N ALA A 245 8.88 41.13 3.83
CA ALA A 245 9.48 42.45 3.94
C ALA A 245 9.08 43.43 2.79
N SER A 246 8.53 42.89 1.68
CA SER A 246 8.16 43.70 0.51
C SER A 246 6.91 43.18 -0.22
N LEU A 247 6.30 44.09 -1.01
CA LEU A 247 5.21 43.70 -1.94
C LEU A 247 5.66 42.62 -2.91
N ALA A 248 6.89 42.70 -3.40
CA ALA A 248 7.41 41.70 -4.37
C ALA A 248 7.51 40.32 -3.76
N GLU A 249 7.92 40.20 -2.49
CA GLU A 249 7.98 38.89 -1.80
C GLU A 249 6.59 38.35 -1.49
N ASN A 250 5.64 39.20 -1.05
CA ASN A 250 4.25 38.77 -0.86
C ASN A 250 3.62 38.28 -2.18
N GLN A 251 3.91 38.95 -3.30
CA GLN A 251 3.48 38.52 -4.62
C GLN A 251 4.14 37.20 -5.06
N ALA A 252 5.44 37.05 -4.78
CA ALA A 252 6.16 35.83 -5.06
C ALA A 252 5.59 34.65 -4.26
N PHE A 253 5.31 34.83 -2.97
CA PHE A 253 4.65 33.80 -2.16
C PHE A 253 3.28 33.43 -2.70
N ALA A 254 2.43 34.39 -3.03
CA ALA A 254 1.12 34.12 -3.60
C ALA A 254 1.21 33.35 -4.93
N LYS A 255 2.22 33.64 -5.76
CA LYS A 255 2.49 32.89 -7.00
C LYS A 255 2.96 31.46 -6.71
N LEU A 256 3.82 31.24 -5.72
CA LEU A 256 4.27 29.91 -5.30
C LEU A 256 3.09 29.05 -4.83
N VAL A 257 2.22 29.60 -3.97
CA VAL A 257 0.99 28.93 -3.53
C VAL A 257 0.10 28.57 -4.72
N HIS A 258 -0.11 29.53 -5.63
CA HIS A 258 -0.91 29.29 -6.83
C HIS A 258 -0.30 28.18 -7.71
N HIS A 259 0.99 28.23 -7.96
CA HIS A 259 1.69 27.23 -8.78
C HIS A 259 1.62 25.83 -8.16
N LEU A 260 1.89 25.72 -6.86
CA LEU A 260 1.76 24.46 -6.12
C LEU A 260 0.35 23.88 -6.27
N LEU A 261 -0.68 24.67 -6.01
CA LEU A 261 -2.06 24.20 -6.04
C LEU A 261 -2.52 23.89 -7.47
N ASP A 262 -2.17 24.71 -8.44
CA ASP A 262 -2.59 24.53 -9.84
C ASP A 262 -1.98 23.27 -10.46
N SER A 263 -0.71 22.95 -10.16
CA SER A 263 -0.03 21.73 -10.63
C SER A 263 -0.69 20.44 -10.10
N HIS A 264 -1.44 20.52 -9.01
CA HIS A 264 -2.17 19.40 -8.42
C HIS A 264 -3.70 19.47 -8.61
N GLY A 265 -4.17 20.34 -9.50
CA GLY A 265 -5.60 20.49 -9.75
C GLY A 265 -6.38 21.04 -8.55
N LEU A 266 -5.76 21.89 -7.74
CA LEU A 266 -6.32 22.49 -6.52
C LEU A 266 -6.49 24.01 -6.63
N ARG A 267 -7.31 24.59 -5.75
CA ARG A 267 -7.53 26.03 -5.56
C ARG A 267 -7.64 26.37 -4.08
N VAL A 268 -7.37 27.62 -3.74
CA VAL A 268 -7.73 28.14 -2.41
C VAL A 268 -9.23 28.37 -2.35
N VAL A 269 -9.80 28.30 -1.14
CA VAL A 269 -11.20 28.65 -0.88
C VAL A 269 -11.26 30.10 -0.39
N CYS A 270 -12.09 30.91 -1.00
CA CYS A 270 -12.36 32.25 -0.49
C CYS A 270 -13.12 32.19 0.84
N PRO A 271 -12.61 32.77 1.93
CA PRO A 271 -13.28 32.68 3.24
C PRO A 271 -14.59 33.47 3.31
N GLU A 272 -14.79 34.45 2.42
CA GLU A 272 -16.00 35.29 2.42
C GLU A 272 -17.18 34.65 1.69
N CYS A 273 -16.93 33.99 0.54
CA CYS A 273 -18.00 33.44 -0.27
C CYS A 273 -17.93 31.94 -0.51
N GLY A 274 -16.89 31.25 0.00
CA GLY A 274 -16.73 29.79 -0.14
C GLY A 274 -16.33 29.31 -1.53
N HIS A 275 -16.17 30.19 -2.53
CA HIS A 275 -15.85 29.77 -3.89
C HIS A 275 -14.37 29.46 -4.08
N PRO A 276 -14.02 28.54 -5.00
CA PRO A 276 -12.64 28.33 -5.42
C PRO A 276 -12.02 29.61 -6.01
N ALA A 277 -10.83 29.97 -5.55
CA ALA A 277 -10.16 31.22 -5.88
C ALA A 277 -8.66 31.01 -6.15
N ILE A 278 -8.01 32.05 -6.66
CA ILE A 278 -6.56 32.15 -6.75
C ILE A 278 -6.11 33.17 -5.71
N LEU A 279 -5.16 32.80 -4.85
CA LEU A 279 -4.52 33.75 -3.93
C LEU A 279 -3.63 34.71 -4.73
N ARG A 280 -3.81 36.00 -4.53
CA ARG A 280 -2.96 37.05 -5.09
C ARG A 280 -2.55 38.03 -4.01
N CYS A 281 -1.47 38.76 -4.23
CA CYS A 281 -1.14 39.94 -3.46
C CYS A 281 -1.15 41.18 -4.39
N LEU A 282 -1.98 42.14 -4.07
CA LEU A 282 -2.16 43.36 -4.86
C LEU A 282 -1.71 44.59 -4.05
N ARG A 283 -1.25 45.65 -4.75
CA ARG A 283 -1.06 46.95 -4.13
C ARG A 283 -2.44 47.46 -3.72
N ALA A 284 -2.65 47.77 -2.46
CA ALA A 284 -3.93 48.22 -1.94
C ALA A 284 -3.72 49.43 -1.04
N GLY A 285 -4.23 50.60 -1.44
CA GLY A 285 -4.24 51.82 -0.66
C GLY A 285 -2.91 52.13 0.06
N ASN A 286 -2.96 52.29 1.37
CA ASN A 286 -1.80 52.58 2.23
C ASN A 286 -1.02 51.35 2.68
N ALA A 287 -1.36 50.12 2.23
CA ALA A 287 -0.67 48.90 2.62
C ALA A 287 0.71 48.83 1.96
N LYS A 288 1.76 49.15 2.70
CA LYS A 288 3.16 49.25 2.25
C LYS A 288 3.62 47.96 1.52
N HIS A 289 3.19 46.82 2.00
CA HIS A 289 3.58 45.51 1.47
C HIS A 289 2.48 44.82 0.66
N GLY A 290 1.40 45.55 0.29
CA GLY A 290 0.23 45.04 -0.41
C GLY A 290 -0.76 44.31 0.50
N ALA A 291 -1.83 43.81 -0.11
CA ALA A 291 -2.86 43.04 0.57
C ALA A 291 -3.13 41.74 -0.19
N PHE A 292 -3.36 40.64 0.54
CA PHE A 292 -3.74 39.36 -0.03
C PHE A 292 -5.23 39.37 -0.37
N VAL A 293 -5.56 38.92 -1.57
CA VAL A 293 -6.93 38.83 -2.09
C VAL A 293 -7.18 37.44 -2.72
N PHE A 294 -8.43 37.04 -2.68
CA PHE A 294 -8.94 35.83 -3.33
C PHE A 294 -9.60 36.24 -4.66
N ASP A 295 -8.92 35.93 -5.76
CA ASP A 295 -9.35 36.27 -7.13
C ASP A 295 -10.15 35.12 -7.72
N HIS A 296 -11.41 35.33 -8.04
CA HIS A 296 -12.29 34.29 -8.59
C HIS A 296 -13.41 34.88 -9.46
N TYR A 297 -14.10 34.02 -10.18
CA TYR A 297 -15.22 34.40 -11.02
C TYR A 297 -16.53 33.90 -10.40
N LEU A 298 -17.44 34.83 -10.17
CA LEU A 298 -18.83 34.60 -9.83
C LEU A 298 -19.72 34.77 -11.06
N GLU A 299 -21.04 34.57 -10.91
CA GLU A 299 -21.97 34.81 -11.98
C GLU A 299 -22.01 36.29 -12.43
N THR A 300 -21.74 37.19 -11.49
CA THR A 300 -21.64 38.64 -11.71
C THR A 300 -20.34 39.09 -12.36
N GLY A 301 -19.36 38.19 -12.58
CA GLY A 301 -18.06 38.48 -13.17
C GLY A 301 -16.89 38.23 -12.23
N ARG A 302 -15.73 38.78 -12.59
CA ARG A 302 -14.50 38.66 -11.80
C ARG A 302 -14.58 39.46 -10.52
N THR A 303 -14.31 38.80 -9.39
CA THR A 303 -14.44 39.38 -8.05
C THR A 303 -13.17 39.14 -7.24
N PHE A 304 -12.84 40.13 -6.36
CA PHE A 304 -11.72 40.08 -5.43
C PHE A 304 -12.26 40.24 -4.01
N HIS A 305 -12.02 39.22 -3.17
CA HIS A 305 -12.37 39.27 -1.75
C HIS A 305 -11.11 39.25 -0.90
N GLY A 306 -11.21 39.71 0.34
CA GLY A 306 -10.09 39.75 1.28
C GLY A 306 -9.48 41.16 1.40
N GLY A 307 -8.23 41.23 1.84
CA GLY A 307 -7.51 42.49 2.07
C GLY A 307 -6.58 42.45 3.28
N PRO A 308 -6.32 41.28 3.94
CA PRO A 308 -5.34 41.25 5.01
C PRO A 308 -3.94 41.52 4.45
N THR A 309 -3.12 42.23 5.25
CA THR A 309 -1.71 42.53 4.91
C THR A 309 -0.77 41.36 5.25
N THR A 310 -1.28 40.36 5.98
CA THR A 310 -0.58 39.12 6.32
C THR A 310 -1.17 37.98 5.56
N VAL A 311 -0.44 36.86 5.44
CA VAL A 311 -0.92 35.63 4.79
C VAL A 311 -2.20 35.16 5.48
N PRO A 312 -3.33 35.03 4.73
CA PRO A 312 -4.59 34.60 5.30
C PRO A 312 -4.58 33.09 5.61
N LEU A 313 -5.56 32.65 6.39
CA LEU A 313 -5.81 31.22 6.55
C LEU A 313 -6.17 30.61 5.19
N ILE A 314 -5.35 29.66 4.74
CA ILE A 314 -5.52 29.00 3.43
C ILE A 314 -6.26 27.70 3.64
N ARG A 315 -7.44 27.58 3.03
CA ARG A 315 -8.17 26.32 2.83
C ARG A 315 -8.06 25.91 1.38
N VAL A 316 -8.10 24.61 1.12
CA VAL A 316 -7.85 24.05 -0.21
C VAL A 316 -9.04 23.22 -0.67
N VAL A 317 -9.35 23.31 -1.95
CA VAL A 317 -10.43 22.55 -2.62
C VAL A 317 -9.98 22.11 -4.02
N SER A 318 -10.61 21.10 -4.56
CA SER A 318 -10.39 20.69 -5.94
C SER A 318 -10.72 21.84 -6.91
N LYS A 319 -9.88 21.98 -7.94
CA LYS A 319 -10.12 22.95 -9.03
C LYS A 319 -11.43 22.56 -9.74
N PRO A 320 -12.37 23.51 -9.92
CA PRO A 320 -13.60 23.22 -10.65
C PRO A 320 -13.28 22.84 -12.11
N ALA A 321 -14.04 21.90 -12.64
CA ALA A 321 -13.96 21.54 -14.05
C ALA A 321 -14.15 22.80 -14.92
N ARG A 322 -13.39 22.89 -16.02
CA ARG A 322 -13.56 23.97 -16.99
C ARG A 322 -14.98 23.88 -17.54
N ARG A 323 -15.77 24.94 -17.39
CA ARG A 323 -17.06 25.03 -18.08
C ARG A 323 -16.79 24.85 -19.58
N VAL A 324 -17.21 23.74 -20.14
CA VAL A 324 -17.28 23.61 -21.61
C VAL A 324 -18.35 24.61 -22.02
N ALA A 325 -17.96 25.64 -22.78
CA ALA A 325 -18.94 26.52 -23.39
C ALA A 325 -19.89 25.62 -24.21
N SER A 326 -21.14 25.50 -23.77
CA SER A 326 -22.15 24.87 -24.56
C SER A 326 -22.20 25.68 -25.86
N SER A 327 -21.72 25.09 -26.95
CA SER A 327 -21.98 25.57 -28.29
C SER A 327 -23.47 25.47 -28.49
N ALA A 328 -24.18 26.56 -28.17
CA ALA A 328 -25.52 26.76 -28.63
C ALA A 328 -25.45 26.79 -30.16
N GLY A 329 -25.87 25.68 -30.78
CA GLY A 329 -26.17 25.60 -32.19
C GLY A 329 -27.60 26.08 -32.42
#